data_943f29d6debeede3bfc3c32cde92c384
#
_entry.id   943f29d6debeede3bfc3c32cde92c384
#
_cell.length_a   1.000
_cell.length_b   1.000
_cell.length_c   1.000
_cell.angle_alpha   90.00
_cell.angle_beta   90.00
_cell.angle_gamma   90.00
#
_symmetry.space_group_name_H-M   'P 1'
#
loop_
_entity.id
_entity.type
_entity.pdbx_description
1 polymer ?
#
loop_
_entity_poly.entity_id
_entity_poly.type
_entity_poly.pdbx_seq_one_letter_code
_entity_poly.pdbx_strand_id
1 'polypeptide(L)'
;NAKGPAVRSLRAQADKITYPKEMLKELQALDNLTIIEGMVENLIVENNTIEGIILENGTEIYCKALILTTGTYLKSKILIGAEHKDEGPHGERRSNFLSDKLKQLGFEIQRLKTGTPQRIERSSIDFSVLKPECGDNCYWTFSFDNPPYYDKDKQEKCYIVYTNEKTHQIIRDNLSKSAMYGGYAEGIGPRYCPSIEDKVVRFADKERHQLFLEPESLYYDDIYLQGFSTSMPYDVQELMVHSLHGLEHAIIKKYAYAIEYDAINPLQLKPSLETKVINNLFTAGQINGTSGYEEAAGQGLIAGINAGLKIQGKNPLILKRNESYIGVLIDDLVTKGTKEPYRLLTSRAEYRLLLRHDNADLRLRRYGYEAGTISKEQIEVLDKKIADINEL
;
A
#
# COMPACT_ATOMS: atom_id res chain seq x y z
N ASN A 1 9.14 -12.61 -14.46
CA ASN A 1 9.52 -13.98 -14.90
C ASN A 1 11.02 -14.30 -14.72
N ALA A 2 11.89 -13.29 -14.62
CA ALA A 2 13.35 -13.49 -14.54
C ALA A 2 13.82 -14.29 -13.30
N LYS A 3 13.02 -14.35 -12.23
CA LYS A 3 13.35 -15.04 -10.97
C LYS A 3 12.75 -16.45 -10.85
N GLY A 4 12.13 -16.95 -11.92
CA GLY A 4 11.54 -18.29 -11.99
C GLY A 4 10.09 -18.40 -11.47
N PRO A 5 9.47 -19.59 -11.63
CA PRO A 5 8.04 -19.79 -11.37
C PRO A 5 7.65 -19.65 -9.89
N ALA A 6 8.55 -19.98 -8.96
CA ALA A 6 8.28 -19.94 -7.52
C ALA A 6 8.00 -18.53 -6.96
N VAL A 7 8.32 -17.47 -7.70
CA VAL A 7 8.12 -16.07 -7.32
C VAL A 7 7.15 -15.34 -8.25
N ARG A 8 6.43 -16.08 -9.10
CA ARG A 8 5.34 -15.51 -9.90
C ARG A 8 4.16 -15.22 -8.99
N SER A 9 3.52 -14.09 -9.21
CA SER A 9 2.25 -13.73 -8.57
C SER A 9 1.37 -13.00 -9.56
N LEU A 10 0.07 -13.03 -9.34
CA LEU A 10 -0.88 -12.25 -10.12
C LEU A 10 -0.74 -10.77 -9.77
N ARG A 11 -0.95 -9.93 -10.75
CA ARG A 11 -1.14 -8.49 -10.59
C ARG A 11 -2.31 -8.06 -11.46
N ALA A 12 -3.29 -7.38 -10.88
CA ALA A 12 -4.37 -6.75 -11.61
C ALA A 12 -4.28 -5.24 -11.49
N GLN A 13 -4.61 -4.55 -12.57
CA GLN A 13 -4.85 -3.12 -12.55
C GLN A 13 -6.35 -2.92 -12.30
N ALA A 14 -6.70 -2.26 -11.21
CA ALA A 14 -8.08 -1.99 -10.86
C ALA A 14 -8.47 -0.56 -11.29
N ASP A 15 -9.70 -0.39 -11.79
CA ASP A 15 -10.28 0.92 -12.06
C ASP A 15 -10.47 1.70 -10.75
N LYS A 16 -9.92 2.91 -10.69
CA LYS A 16 -9.89 3.74 -9.49
C LYS A 16 -11.25 4.20 -8.99
N ILE A 17 -12.26 4.20 -9.88
CA ILE A 17 -13.65 4.56 -9.54
C ILE A 17 -14.47 3.33 -9.20
N THR A 18 -14.34 2.27 -9.98
CA THR A 18 -15.14 1.05 -9.81
C THR A 18 -14.74 0.29 -8.56
N TYR A 19 -13.43 0.12 -8.31
CA TYR A 19 -12.94 -0.66 -7.17
C TYR A 19 -13.46 -0.15 -5.80
N PRO A 20 -13.32 1.15 -5.45
CA PRO A 20 -13.87 1.65 -4.20
C PRO A 20 -15.40 1.52 -4.10
N LYS A 21 -16.13 1.69 -5.21
CA LYS A 21 -17.58 1.54 -5.24
C LYS A 21 -18.01 0.12 -4.92
N GLU A 22 -17.38 -0.87 -5.56
CA GLU A 22 -17.70 -2.29 -5.30
C GLU A 22 -17.31 -2.68 -3.86
N MET A 23 -16.14 -2.25 -3.36
CA MET A 23 -15.75 -2.50 -1.97
C MET A 23 -16.73 -1.86 -0.98
N LEU A 24 -17.18 -0.63 -1.24
CA LEU A 24 -18.16 0.03 -0.38
C LEU A 24 -19.51 -0.72 -0.38
N LYS A 25 -19.97 -1.18 -1.55
CA LYS A 25 -21.19 -1.97 -1.69
C LYS A 25 -21.12 -3.28 -0.89
N GLU A 26 -20.00 -4.01 -0.97
CA GLU A 26 -19.77 -5.22 -0.18
C GLU A 26 -19.80 -4.94 1.33
N LEU A 27 -19.17 -3.85 1.77
CA LEU A 27 -19.19 -3.45 3.18
C LEU A 27 -20.61 -3.05 3.65
N GLN A 28 -21.36 -2.31 2.84
CA GLN A 28 -22.72 -1.88 3.15
C GLN A 28 -23.74 -3.04 3.16
N ALA A 29 -23.42 -4.16 2.51
CA ALA A 29 -24.25 -5.36 2.53
C ALA A 29 -24.16 -6.17 3.85
N LEU A 30 -23.26 -5.79 4.77
CA LEU A 30 -23.08 -6.48 6.04
C LEU A 30 -23.98 -5.85 7.12
N ASP A 31 -24.95 -6.60 7.62
CA ASP A 31 -25.92 -6.14 8.62
C ASP A 31 -25.29 -5.67 9.95
N ASN A 32 -24.11 -6.19 10.29
CA ASN A 32 -23.41 -5.93 11.55
C ASN A 32 -22.28 -4.90 11.39
N LEU A 33 -22.19 -4.21 10.25
CA LEU A 33 -21.19 -3.17 9.97
C LEU A 33 -21.86 -1.80 9.80
N THR A 34 -21.41 -0.82 10.59
CA THR A 34 -21.83 0.57 10.46
C THR A 34 -20.65 1.43 10.00
N ILE A 35 -20.84 2.19 8.92
CA ILE A 35 -19.86 3.16 8.44
C ILE A 35 -20.24 4.53 8.96
N ILE A 36 -19.32 5.17 9.70
CA ILE A 36 -19.49 6.50 10.29
C ILE A 36 -18.46 7.44 9.67
N GLU A 37 -18.90 8.53 9.10
CA GLU A 37 -18.02 9.59 8.61
C GLU A 37 -17.64 10.52 9.75
N GLY A 38 -16.34 10.77 9.95
CA GLY A 38 -15.85 11.65 10.99
C GLY A 38 -14.33 11.62 11.13
N MET A 39 -13.75 12.71 11.62
CA MET A 39 -12.33 12.80 11.93
C MET A 39 -12.13 12.39 13.40
N VAL A 40 -11.29 11.36 13.61
CA VAL A 40 -10.87 10.95 14.96
C VAL A 40 -9.81 11.91 15.47
N GLU A 41 -10.11 12.56 16.60
CA GLU A 41 -9.22 13.54 17.22
C GLU A 41 -8.49 12.99 18.43
N ASN A 42 -9.15 12.11 19.20
CA ASN A 42 -8.60 11.61 20.45
C ASN A 42 -8.97 10.14 20.70
N LEU A 43 -8.25 9.53 21.65
CA LEU A 43 -8.47 8.17 22.14
C LEU A 43 -8.91 8.20 23.61
N ILE A 44 -9.93 7.41 23.94
CA ILE A 44 -10.35 7.17 25.33
C ILE A 44 -9.58 5.95 25.83
N VAL A 45 -8.72 6.16 26.82
CA VAL A 45 -7.87 5.10 27.39
C VAL A 45 -8.01 5.14 28.91
N GLU A 46 -8.34 3.99 29.49
CA GLU A 46 -8.39 3.79 30.94
C GLU A 46 -7.53 2.58 31.33
N ASN A 47 -6.73 2.73 32.37
CA ASN A 47 -5.88 1.64 32.87
C ASN A 47 -5.06 0.92 31.79
N ASN A 48 -4.45 1.67 30.85
CA ASN A 48 -3.72 1.16 29.68
C ASN A 48 -4.57 0.27 28.76
N THR A 49 -5.87 0.45 28.73
CA THR A 49 -6.81 -0.24 27.85
C THR A 49 -7.59 0.76 27.02
N ILE A 50 -7.75 0.49 25.74
CA ILE A 50 -8.59 1.31 24.86
C ILE A 50 -10.06 1.11 25.22
N GLU A 51 -10.80 2.20 25.38
CA GLU A 51 -12.24 2.20 25.64
C GLU A 51 -13.04 2.85 24.51
N GLY A 52 -12.40 3.67 23.67
CA GLY A 52 -13.10 4.34 22.58
C GLY A 52 -12.30 5.42 21.87
N ILE A 53 -13.01 6.20 21.08
CA ILE A 53 -12.50 7.35 20.32
C ILE A 53 -13.36 8.58 20.57
N ILE A 54 -12.78 9.75 20.33
CA ILE A 54 -13.49 11.03 20.31
C ILE A 54 -13.33 11.63 18.91
N LEU A 55 -14.44 11.97 18.27
CA LEU A 55 -14.47 12.68 17.00
C LEU A 55 -14.28 14.19 17.21
N GLU A 56 -13.89 14.92 16.15
CA GLU A 56 -13.68 16.38 16.20
C GLU A 56 -14.91 17.19 16.67
N ASN A 57 -16.10 16.66 16.48
CA ASN A 57 -17.36 17.26 16.95
C ASN A 57 -17.69 16.94 18.41
N GLY A 58 -16.76 16.28 19.13
CA GLY A 58 -16.93 15.88 20.53
C GLY A 58 -17.73 14.58 20.73
N THR A 59 -18.18 13.91 19.67
CA THR A 59 -18.89 12.63 19.80
C THR A 59 -17.93 11.53 20.28
N GLU A 60 -18.33 10.85 21.35
CA GLU A 60 -17.61 9.69 21.88
C GLU A 60 -18.19 8.40 21.32
N ILE A 61 -17.32 7.50 20.88
CA ILE A 61 -17.70 6.16 20.40
C ILE A 61 -16.90 5.14 21.19
N TYR A 62 -17.59 4.34 21.98
CA TYR A 62 -16.98 3.30 22.83
C TYR A 62 -16.83 1.99 22.08
N CYS A 63 -15.76 1.25 22.37
CA CYS A 63 -15.48 -0.03 21.74
C CYS A 63 -14.74 -0.99 22.68
N LYS A 64 -14.86 -2.30 22.42
CA LYS A 64 -14.08 -3.33 23.13
C LYS A 64 -12.68 -3.53 22.58
N ALA A 65 -12.47 -3.18 21.31
CA ALA A 65 -11.17 -3.16 20.65
C ALA A 65 -11.18 -2.11 19.54
N LEU A 66 -10.04 -1.49 19.28
CA LEU A 66 -9.84 -0.49 18.24
C LEU A 66 -8.73 -0.91 17.29
N ILE A 67 -8.92 -0.70 16.00
CA ILE A 67 -7.87 -0.89 14.99
C ILE A 67 -7.63 0.45 14.28
N LEU A 68 -6.39 0.96 14.34
CA LEU A 68 -5.98 2.16 13.63
C LEU A 68 -5.37 1.80 12.27
N THR A 69 -5.93 2.37 11.20
CA THR A 69 -5.49 2.15 9.82
C THR A 69 -5.31 3.50 9.10
N THR A 70 -4.54 4.39 9.67
CA THR A 70 -4.47 5.81 9.34
C THR A 70 -3.78 6.15 8.02
N GLY A 71 -3.26 5.17 7.30
CA GLY A 71 -2.57 5.39 6.02
C GLY A 71 -1.43 6.40 6.15
N THR A 72 -1.41 7.40 5.28
CA THR A 72 -0.42 8.48 5.26
C THR A 72 -0.95 9.79 5.84
N TYR A 73 -2.01 9.75 6.67
CA TYR A 73 -2.71 10.97 7.11
C TYR A 73 -2.23 11.55 8.44
N LEU A 74 -1.47 10.79 9.26
CA LEU A 74 -0.98 11.28 10.55
C LEU A 74 0.04 12.41 10.36
N LYS A 75 -0.34 13.64 10.72
CA LYS A 75 0.46 14.86 10.55
C LYS A 75 1.12 14.94 9.16
N SER A 76 0.38 14.54 8.14
CA SER A 76 0.90 14.49 6.77
C SER A 76 1.27 15.88 6.27
N LYS A 77 2.31 15.92 5.42
CA LYS A 77 2.82 17.12 4.77
C LYS A 77 3.17 16.78 3.32
N ILE A 78 2.59 17.49 2.38
CA ILE A 78 2.90 17.39 0.96
C ILE A 78 4.09 18.30 0.66
N LEU A 79 5.04 17.82 -0.16
CA LEU A 79 6.27 18.49 -0.51
C LEU A 79 6.47 18.51 -2.03
N ILE A 80 6.66 19.69 -2.60
CA ILE A 80 6.99 19.92 -4.01
C ILE A 80 8.11 20.99 -4.06
N GLY A 81 9.35 20.58 -4.32
CA GLY A 81 10.49 21.46 -4.16
C GLY A 81 10.59 22.02 -2.74
N ALA A 82 10.70 23.32 -2.61
CA ALA A 82 10.71 24.03 -1.33
C ALA A 82 9.30 24.30 -0.75
N GLU A 83 8.25 24.10 -1.56
CA GLU A 83 6.88 24.28 -1.10
C GLU A 83 6.40 23.09 -0.26
N HIS A 84 5.66 23.40 0.80
CA HIS A 84 5.00 22.38 1.61
C HIS A 84 3.57 22.79 1.96
N LYS A 85 2.70 21.77 2.11
CA LYS A 85 1.32 21.95 2.53
C LYS A 85 0.96 20.93 3.59
N ASP A 86 0.31 21.39 4.64
CA ASP A 86 -0.18 20.58 5.74
C ASP A 86 -1.51 19.89 5.38
N GLU A 87 -1.43 18.93 4.44
CA GLU A 87 -2.56 18.25 3.83
C GLU A 87 -2.27 16.74 3.72
N GLY A 88 -3.33 15.96 3.55
CA GLY A 88 -3.28 14.57 3.15
C GLY A 88 -3.12 14.39 1.63
N PRO A 89 -3.16 13.15 1.13
CA PRO A 89 -3.12 12.86 -0.30
C PRO A 89 -4.19 13.64 -1.06
N HIS A 90 -3.83 14.19 -2.23
CA HIS A 90 -4.75 14.90 -3.13
C HIS A 90 -5.45 16.14 -2.54
N GLY A 91 -4.88 16.77 -1.51
CA GLY A 91 -5.47 17.94 -0.84
C GLY A 91 -6.53 17.59 0.19
N GLU A 92 -6.64 16.33 0.58
CA GLU A 92 -7.54 15.87 1.65
C GLU A 92 -7.07 16.36 3.02
N ARG A 93 -7.98 16.37 3.98
CA ARG A 93 -7.66 16.75 5.37
C ARG A 93 -6.73 15.74 6.01
N ARG A 94 -5.70 16.21 6.71
CA ARG A 94 -4.81 15.38 7.53
C ARG A 94 -5.34 15.23 8.97
N SER A 95 -4.90 14.20 9.67
CA SER A 95 -5.10 14.04 11.10
C SER A 95 -4.02 14.82 11.88
N ASN A 96 -4.44 15.83 12.64
CA ASN A 96 -3.51 16.72 13.34
C ASN A 96 -3.17 16.26 14.76
N PHE A 97 -4.12 15.68 15.49
CA PHE A 97 -4.03 15.48 16.94
C PHE A 97 -3.72 14.04 17.35
N LEU A 98 -4.15 13.06 16.57
CA LEU A 98 -4.02 11.65 16.92
C LEU A 98 -2.55 11.22 17.10
N SER A 99 -1.62 11.78 16.31
CA SER A 99 -0.18 11.50 16.44
C SER A 99 0.37 11.98 17.79
N ASP A 100 -0.04 13.17 18.26
CA ASP A 100 0.38 13.68 19.56
C ASP A 100 -0.20 12.86 20.71
N LYS A 101 -1.47 12.42 20.55
CA LYS A 101 -2.07 11.52 21.52
C LYS A 101 -1.33 10.19 21.62
N LEU A 102 -0.93 9.61 20.51
CA LEU A 102 -0.12 8.38 20.50
C LEU A 102 1.22 8.60 21.21
N LYS A 103 1.91 9.73 20.98
CA LYS A 103 3.14 10.09 21.71
C LYS A 103 2.91 10.18 23.22
N GLN A 104 1.83 10.86 23.65
CA GLN A 104 1.46 10.99 25.06
C GLN A 104 1.18 9.63 25.73
N LEU A 105 0.67 8.68 24.98
CA LEU A 105 0.40 7.31 25.43
C LEU A 105 1.66 6.42 25.44
N GLY A 106 2.82 6.94 25.06
CA GLY A 106 4.11 6.21 25.11
C GLY A 106 4.51 5.53 23.80
N PHE A 107 3.86 5.86 22.67
CA PHE A 107 4.32 5.38 21.37
C PHE A 107 5.52 6.17 20.86
N GLU A 108 6.52 5.47 20.38
CA GLU A 108 7.63 6.05 19.63
C GLU A 108 7.18 6.34 18.20
N ILE A 109 7.22 7.59 17.82
CA ILE A 109 6.81 8.04 16.47
C ILE A 109 8.05 8.25 15.61
N GLN A 110 8.01 7.74 14.40
CA GLN A 110 9.00 7.96 13.34
C GLN A 110 8.37 8.70 12.17
N ARG A 111 9.17 9.52 11.48
CA ARG A 111 8.73 10.28 10.31
C ARG A 111 9.11 9.53 9.05
N LEU A 112 8.12 9.11 8.26
CA LEU A 112 8.31 8.38 7.01
C LEU A 112 7.84 9.21 5.83
N LYS A 113 8.28 8.83 4.63
CA LYS A 113 7.94 9.49 3.38
C LYS A 113 7.58 8.47 2.31
N THR A 114 6.62 8.83 1.49
CA THR A 114 6.33 8.18 0.22
C THR A 114 6.10 9.26 -0.86
N GLY A 115 5.61 8.92 -2.03
CA GLY A 115 5.32 9.88 -3.10
C GLY A 115 4.42 9.29 -4.15
N THR A 116 3.89 10.17 -4.99
CA THR A 116 3.06 9.83 -6.14
C THR A 116 3.64 10.48 -7.39
N PRO A 117 3.53 9.87 -8.59
CA PRO A 117 3.94 10.48 -9.84
C PRO A 117 2.86 11.40 -10.42
N GLN A 118 3.19 12.01 -11.55
CA GLN A 118 2.28 12.86 -12.31
C GLN A 118 1.07 12.09 -12.85
N ARG A 119 -0.03 12.83 -13.08
CA ARG A 119 -1.14 12.43 -13.94
C ARG A 119 -1.10 13.25 -15.21
N ILE A 120 -1.07 12.57 -16.33
CA ILE A 120 -0.93 13.15 -17.67
C ILE A 120 -2.28 13.05 -18.39
N GLU A 121 -2.67 14.08 -19.11
CA GLU A 121 -3.84 14.06 -19.95
C GLU A 121 -3.63 13.10 -21.12
N ARG A 122 -4.51 12.09 -21.26
CA ARG A 122 -4.38 11.01 -22.25
C ARG A 122 -4.27 11.53 -23.68
N SER A 123 -5.05 12.56 -24.04
CA SER A 123 -5.08 13.13 -25.38
C SER A 123 -3.79 13.85 -25.78
N SER A 124 -2.96 14.20 -24.81
CA SER A 124 -1.68 14.89 -25.02
C SER A 124 -0.48 13.94 -25.19
N ILE A 125 -0.70 12.62 -25.16
CA ILE A 125 0.34 11.60 -25.30
C ILE A 125 0.32 11.03 -26.72
N ASP A 126 1.49 10.94 -27.36
CA ASP A 126 1.63 10.24 -28.63
C ASP A 126 1.86 8.73 -28.40
N PHE A 127 0.77 7.99 -28.30
CA PHE A 127 0.81 6.53 -28.13
C PHE A 127 1.33 5.79 -29.36
N SER A 128 1.38 6.42 -30.56
CA SER A 128 1.81 5.75 -31.79
C SER A 128 3.29 5.35 -31.77
N VAL A 129 4.11 6.06 -30.99
CA VAL A 129 5.55 5.81 -30.84
C VAL A 129 5.88 4.95 -29.62
N LEU A 130 4.89 4.57 -28.81
CA LEU A 130 5.07 3.84 -27.57
C LEU A 130 4.76 2.35 -27.73
N LYS A 131 5.47 1.53 -26.96
CA LYS A 131 5.22 0.09 -26.93
C LYS A 131 4.03 -0.23 -26.02
N PRO A 132 2.94 -0.82 -26.55
CA PRO A 132 1.85 -1.27 -25.70
C PRO A 132 2.27 -2.50 -24.87
N GLU A 133 1.79 -2.57 -23.63
CA GLU A 133 1.89 -3.72 -22.76
C GLU A 133 0.47 -4.17 -22.44
N CYS A 134 0.09 -5.31 -23.04
CA CYS A 134 -1.23 -5.91 -22.87
C CYS A 134 -1.21 -6.85 -21.66
N GLY A 135 -2.40 -7.08 -21.08
CA GLY A 135 -2.58 -8.15 -20.12
C GLY A 135 -2.34 -9.54 -20.72
N ASP A 136 -2.21 -10.54 -19.86
CA ASP A 136 -2.04 -11.94 -20.29
C ASP A 136 -3.26 -12.41 -21.09
N ASN A 137 -3.03 -13.15 -22.16
CA ASN A 137 -4.09 -13.78 -22.95
C ASN A 137 -4.59 -15.09 -22.28
N CYS A 138 -4.86 -15.01 -20.97
CA CYS A 138 -5.35 -16.10 -20.14
C CYS A 138 -6.35 -15.56 -19.15
N TYR A 139 -7.23 -16.43 -18.68
CA TYR A 139 -8.09 -16.11 -17.56
C TYR A 139 -7.40 -16.43 -16.24
N TRP A 140 -7.16 -15.41 -15.44
CA TRP A 140 -6.60 -15.50 -14.12
C TRP A 140 -7.57 -15.00 -13.06
N THR A 141 -7.52 -15.56 -11.86
CA THR A 141 -8.29 -15.10 -10.71
C THR A 141 -7.45 -15.15 -9.43
N PHE A 142 -7.69 -14.24 -8.52
CA PHE A 142 -7.14 -14.28 -7.15
C PHE A 142 -7.92 -15.24 -6.24
N SER A 143 -9.14 -15.60 -6.64
CA SER A 143 -10.00 -16.50 -5.88
C SER A 143 -9.74 -17.96 -6.26
N PHE A 144 -9.78 -18.85 -5.27
CA PHE A 144 -9.82 -20.29 -5.47
C PHE A 144 -11.25 -20.85 -5.67
N ASP A 145 -12.27 -20.00 -5.46
CA ASP A 145 -13.67 -20.39 -5.47
C ASP A 145 -14.44 -19.82 -6.66
N ASN A 146 -14.03 -18.65 -7.16
CA ASN A 146 -14.77 -17.91 -8.16
C ASN A 146 -14.05 -17.90 -9.50
N PRO A 147 -14.77 -18.06 -10.63
CA PRO A 147 -14.18 -17.87 -11.94
C PRO A 147 -13.82 -16.38 -12.18
N PRO A 148 -12.95 -16.10 -13.14
CA PRO A 148 -12.66 -14.72 -13.53
C PRO A 148 -13.89 -14.07 -14.19
N TYR A 149 -14.09 -12.77 -13.93
CA TYR A 149 -15.23 -12.00 -14.45
C TYR A 149 -14.87 -11.05 -15.60
N TYR A 150 -13.61 -10.95 -15.97
CA TYR A 150 -13.17 -10.03 -17.00
C TYR A 150 -13.12 -10.70 -18.39
N ASP A 151 -13.28 -9.90 -19.43
CA ASP A 151 -13.03 -10.30 -20.80
C ASP A 151 -11.54 -10.07 -21.12
N LYS A 152 -10.79 -11.17 -21.29
CA LYS A 152 -9.33 -11.10 -21.55
C LYS A 152 -8.97 -10.35 -22.83
N ASP A 153 -9.91 -10.27 -23.80
CA ASP A 153 -9.69 -9.63 -25.09
C ASP A 153 -10.02 -8.11 -25.06
N LYS A 154 -10.62 -7.64 -23.94
CA LYS A 154 -10.98 -6.23 -23.72
C LYS A 154 -10.19 -5.56 -22.59
N GLN A 155 -9.05 -6.11 -22.21
CA GLN A 155 -8.20 -5.50 -21.20
C GLN A 155 -7.64 -4.14 -21.65
N GLU A 156 -7.64 -3.16 -20.75
CA GLU A 156 -6.98 -1.87 -20.98
C GLU A 156 -5.47 -2.07 -21.13
N LYS A 157 -4.86 -1.32 -22.07
CA LYS A 157 -3.42 -1.38 -22.33
C LYS A 157 -2.69 -0.35 -21.49
N CYS A 158 -1.58 -0.78 -20.90
CA CYS A 158 -0.54 0.12 -20.44
C CYS A 158 0.48 0.34 -21.55
N TYR A 159 1.35 1.34 -21.38
CA TYR A 159 2.42 1.59 -22.33
C TYR A 159 3.74 1.74 -21.60
N ILE A 160 4.81 1.25 -22.22
CA ILE A 160 6.16 1.38 -21.68
C ILE A 160 6.80 2.63 -22.26
N VAL A 161 7.38 3.43 -21.38
CA VAL A 161 8.25 4.56 -21.71
C VAL A 161 9.53 4.48 -20.89
N TYR A 162 10.60 5.06 -21.36
CA TYR A 162 11.89 5.06 -20.68
C TYR A 162 12.38 6.49 -20.46
N THR A 163 13.06 6.71 -19.33
CA THR A 163 13.91 7.89 -19.19
C THR A 163 15.08 7.80 -20.18
N ASN A 164 15.72 8.92 -20.43
CA ASN A 164 16.88 9.03 -21.31
C ASN A 164 17.92 9.98 -20.69
N GLU A 165 19.06 10.16 -21.36
CA GLU A 165 20.13 11.01 -20.85
C GLU A 165 19.68 12.46 -20.61
N LYS A 166 18.83 13.02 -21.49
CA LYS A 166 18.27 14.37 -21.31
C LYS A 166 17.45 14.45 -20.03
N THR A 167 16.60 13.43 -19.74
CA THR A 167 15.83 13.33 -18.49
C THR A 167 16.78 13.27 -17.29
N HIS A 168 17.80 12.44 -17.35
CA HIS A 168 18.76 12.28 -16.26
C HIS A 168 19.57 13.58 -16.03
N GLN A 169 19.94 14.30 -17.09
CA GLN A 169 20.64 15.56 -16.96
C GLN A 169 19.78 16.65 -16.32
N ILE A 170 18.50 16.77 -16.73
CA ILE A 170 17.54 17.69 -16.09
C ILE A 170 17.44 17.41 -14.59
N ILE A 171 17.35 16.13 -14.20
CA ILE A 171 17.27 15.73 -12.79
C ILE A 171 18.54 16.09 -12.05
N ARG A 172 19.73 15.78 -12.59
CA ARG A 172 21.03 16.09 -11.97
C ARG A 172 21.22 17.60 -11.76
N ASP A 173 20.92 18.40 -12.77
CA ASP A 173 21.09 19.86 -12.74
C ASP A 173 20.16 20.56 -11.73
N ASN A 174 19.03 19.92 -11.40
CA ASN A 174 18.03 20.47 -10.50
C ASN A 174 17.92 19.70 -9.16
N LEU A 175 18.84 18.79 -8.88
CA LEU A 175 18.73 17.87 -7.72
C LEU A 175 18.55 18.63 -6.39
N SER A 176 19.28 19.75 -6.21
CA SER A 176 19.17 20.60 -5.02
C SER A 176 17.82 21.30 -4.84
N LYS A 177 16.99 21.32 -5.88
CA LYS A 177 15.63 21.89 -5.83
C LYS A 177 14.58 20.89 -5.38
N SER A 178 14.88 19.57 -5.38
CA SER A 178 13.93 18.58 -4.90
C SER A 178 13.76 18.65 -3.38
N ALA A 179 12.59 18.34 -2.86
CA ALA A 179 12.36 18.38 -1.41
C ALA A 179 13.33 17.47 -0.64
N MET A 180 13.71 16.33 -1.22
CA MET A 180 14.61 15.37 -0.59
C MET A 180 16.06 15.86 -0.55
N TYR A 181 16.59 16.31 -1.68
CA TYR A 181 18.00 16.68 -1.81
C TYR A 181 18.26 18.14 -1.45
N GLY A 182 17.22 18.96 -1.45
CA GLY A 182 17.25 20.35 -0.99
C GLY A 182 17.18 20.52 0.53
N GLY A 183 16.97 19.42 1.27
CA GLY A 183 16.91 19.46 2.74
C GLY A 183 15.55 19.93 3.30
N TYR A 184 14.50 19.94 2.50
CA TYR A 184 13.15 20.34 2.93
C TYR A 184 12.32 19.17 3.52
N ALA A 185 12.74 17.92 3.26
CA ALA A 185 12.10 16.73 3.76
C ALA A 185 12.82 16.19 5.01
N GLU A 186 12.05 15.84 6.02
CA GLU A 186 12.55 15.22 7.27
C GLU A 186 12.37 13.68 7.23
N GLY A 187 11.35 13.20 6.50
CA GLY A 187 10.96 11.81 6.47
C GLY A 187 11.88 10.92 5.65
N ILE A 188 12.07 9.70 6.12
CA ILE A 188 12.87 8.69 5.42
C ILE A 188 12.03 8.03 4.34
N GLY A 189 12.52 8.04 3.10
CA GLY A 189 11.87 7.42 1.94
C GLY A 189 12.13 5.92 1.79
N PRO A 190 11.28 5.20 1.04
CA PRO A 190 11.42 3.76 0.84
C PRO A 190 12.63 3.44 -0.05
N ARG A 191 13.43 2.47 0.36
CA ARG A 191 14.55 1.95 -0.42
C ARG A 191 14.10 1.24 -1.70
N TYR A 192 12.96 0.57 -1.63
CA TYR A 192 12.39 -0.24 -2.72
C TYR A 192 11.09 0.40 -3.23
N CYS A 193 11.13 1.44 -3.86
CA CYS A 193 10.22 2.29 -4.61
C CYS A 193 10.74 3.74 -4.50
N PRO A 194 12.02 3.92 -4.86
CA PRO A 194 12.64 5.23 -4.74
C PRO A 194 11.99 6.21 -5.72
N SER A 195 12.08 7.50 -5.43
CA SER A 195 11.76 8.55 -6.40
C SER A 195 12.64 8.44 -7.64
N ILE A 196 12.28 9.11 -8.71
CA ILE A 196 13.10 9.06 -9.93
C ILE A 196 14.48 9.71 -9.71
N GLU A 197 14.57 10.76 -8.90
CA GLU A 197 15.85 11.36 -8.52
C GLU A 197 16.73 10.37 -7.75
N ASP A 198 16.16 9.59 -6.84
CA ASP A 198 16.89 8.52 -6.14
C ASP A 198 17.42 7.45 -7.09
N LYS A 199 16.63 7.09 -8.12
CA LYS A 199 17.05 6.11 -9.13
C LYS A 199 18.23 6.65 -9.95
N VAL A 200 18.16 7.90 -10.40
CA VAL A 200 19.22 8.53 -11.20
C VAL A 200 20.51 8.69 -10.41
N VAL A 201 20.43 8.98 -9.10
CA VAL A 201 21.61 9.11 -8.24
C VAL A 201 22.18 7.76 -7.86
N ARG A 202 21.36 6.81 -7.40
CA ARG A 202 21.83 5.51 -6.87
C ARG A 202 22.23 4.52 -7.97
N PHE A 203 21.65 4.66 -9.15
CA PHE A 203 21.92 3.79 -10.31
C PHE A 203 22.38 4.63 -11.49
N ALA A 204 23.40 5.46 -11.26
CA ALA A 204 23.96 6.37 -12.25
C ALA A 204 24.60 5.66 -13.47
N ASP A 205 24.93 4.37 -13.34
CA ASP A 205 25.40 3.49 -14.39
C ASP A 205 24.30 3.07 -15.37
N LYS A 206 23.02 3.30 -15.04
CA LYS A 206 21.90 2.93 -15.90
C LYS A 206 21.60 4.04 -16.91
N GLU A 207 21.65 3.70 -18.19
CA GLU A 207 21.33 4.62 -19.28
C GLU A 207 19.86 5.05 -19.28
N ARG A 208 18.97 4.21 -18.74
CA ARG A 208 17.52 4.48 -18.70
C ARG A 208 16.83 3.71 -17.59
N HIS A 209 15.70 4.25 -17.13
CA HIS A 209 14.77 3.61 -16.21
C HIS A 209 13.44 3.39 -16.90
N GLN A 210 12.85 2.20 -16.68
CA GLN A 210 11.55 1.85 -17.23
C GLN A 210 10.45 2.52 -16.42
N LEU A 211 9.47 3.07 -17.13
CA LEU A 211 8.25 3.70 -16.63
C LEU A 211 7.05 3.06 -17.33
N PHE A 212 5.87 3.21 -16.72
CA PHE A 212 4.62 2.78 -17.33
C PHE A 212 3.62 3.92 -17.38
N LEU A 213 2.89 4.02 -18.47
CA LEU A 213 1.69 4.83 -18.61
C LEU A 213 0.49 3.93 -18.35
N GLU A 214 -0.15 4.15 -17.22
CA GLU A 214 -1.25 3.30 -16.74
C GLU A 214 -2.55 4.12 -16.69
N PRO A 215 -3.62 3.75 -17.45
CA PRO A 215 -4.93 4.37 -17.29
C PRO A 215 -5.43 4.20 -15.86
N GLU A 216 -5.84 5.28 -15.19
CA GLU A 216 -6.36 5.19 -13.83
C GLU A 216 -7.82 4.72 -13.79
N SER A 217 -8.61 5.06 -14.83
CA SER A 217 -10.04 4.75 -14.88
C SER A 217 -10.55 4.74 -16.32
N LEU A 218 -11.67 4.05 -16.53
CA LEU A 218 -12.45 4.11 -17.76
C LEU A 218 -13.38 5.34 -17.84
N TYR A 219 -13.53 6.07 -16.73
CA TYR A 219 -14.48 7.18 -16.61
C TYR A 219 -13.85 8.57 -16.77
N TYR A 220 -12.51 8.65 -16.85
CA TYR A 220 -11.77 9.89 -17.08
C TYR A 220 -10.39 9.61 -17.69
N ASP A 221 -9.80 10.65 -18.27
CA ASP A 221 -8.61 10.54 -19.12
C ASP A 221 -7.28 10.83 -18.42
N ASP A 222 -7.15 10.48 -17.13
CA ASP A 222 -5.87 10.63 -16.43
C ASP A 222 -5.00 9.37 -16.62
N ILE A 223 -3.79 9.57 -17.09
CA ILE A 223 -2.77 8.54 -17.21
C ILE A 223 -1.77 8.69 -16.07
N TYR A 224 -1.61 7.64 -15.28
CA TYR A 224 -0.65 7.53 -14.19
C TYR A 224 0.75 7.22 -14.74
N LEU A 225 1.74 8.08 -14.49
CA LEU A 225 3.11 7.91 -14.95
C LEU A 225 3.92 7.09 -13.93
N GLN A 226 3.65 5.79 -13.87
CA GLN A 226 4.24 4.88 -12.88
C GLN A 226 5.76 4.83 -12.96
N GLY A 227 6.39 4.97 -11.80
CA GLY A 227 7.84 4.91 -11.66
C GLY A 227 8.55 6.27 -11.78
N PHE A 228 7.77 7.36 -12.00
CA PHE A 228 8.29 8.71 -12.14
C PHE A 228 7.93 9.64 -10.97
N SER A 229 7.63 9.08 -9.81
CA SER A 229 7.39 9.87 -8.60
C SER A 229 8.60 10.74 -8.27
N THR A 230 8.35 11.99 -7.93
CA THR A 230 9.36 13.00 -7.66
C THR A 230 8.86 14.05 -6.68
N SER A 231 9.77 14.76 -6.05
CA SER A 231 9.49 15.96 -5.26
C SER A 231 10.10 17.23 -5.86
N MET A 232 10.41 17.22 -7.14
CA MET A 232 10.90 18.39 -7.87
C MET A 232 9.84 19.49 -7.98
N PRO A 233 10.23 20.77 -8.11
CA PRO A 233 9.30 21.86 -8.38
C PRO A 233 8.56 21.68 -9.70
N TYR A 234 7.44 22.40 -9.88
CA TYR A 234 6.54 22.29 -11.03
C TYR A 234 7.23 22.49 -12.38
N ASP A 235 8.05 23.54 -12.50
CA ASP A 235 8.81 23.88 -13.71
C ASP A 235 9.78 22.77 -14.11
N VAL A 236 10.44 22.15 -13.14
CA VAL A 236 11.36 21.03 -13.38
C VAL A 236 10.58 19.77 -13.78
N GLN A 237 9.41 19.51 -13.18
CA GLN A 237 8.57 18.38 -13.56
C GLN A 237 8.10 18.50 -15.02
N GLU A 238 7.74 19.69 -15.50
CA GLU A 238 7.42 19.93 -16.91
C GLU A 238 8.59 19.55 -17.82
N LEU A 239 9.80 20.04 -17.52
CA LEU A 239 10.99 19.70 -18.28
C LEU A 239 11.28 18.20 -18.29
N MET A 240 11.11 17.54 -17.13
CA MET A 240 11.31 16.11 -16.99
C MET A 240 10.32 15.30 -17.83
N VAL A 241 9.03 15.62 -17.76
CA VAL A 241 7.98 14.93 -18.52
C VAL A 241 8.17 15.14 -20.02
N HIS A 242 8.41 16.38 -20.46
CA HIS A 242 8.63 16.70 -21.87
C HIS A 242 9.94 16.15 -22.46
N SER A 243 10.84 15.63 -21.62
CA SER A 243 12.03 14.90 -22.08
C SER A 243 11.77 13.45 -22.45
N LEU A 244 10.61 12.90 -22.08
CA LEU A 244 10.24 11.52 -22.33
C LEU A 244 9.67 11.36 -23.75
N HIS A 245 10.07 10.28 -24.43
CA HIS A 245 9.60 9.99 -25.78
C HIS A 245 8.11 9.70 -25.81
N GLY A 246 7.38 10.43 -26.70
CA GLY A 246 5.91 10.38 -26.80
C GLY A 246 5.19 11.31 -25.81
N LEU A 247 5.91 12.03 -24.95
CA LEU A 247 5.37 12.97 -23.96
C LEU A 247 5.91 14.41 -24.17
N GLU A 248 6.51 14.71 -25.31
CA GLU A 248 7.15 16.00 -25.61
C GLU A 248 6.17 17.19 -25.49
N HIS A 249 4.87 16.93 -25.67
CA HIS A 249 3.78 17.91 -25.58
C HIS A 249 2.73 17.55 -24.53
N ALA A 250 3.08 16.67 -23.60
CA ALA A 250 2.17 16.16 -22.60
C ALA A 250 1.67 17.24 -21.65
N ILE A 251 0.39 17.21 -21.30
CA ILE A 251 -0.24 18.10 -20.33
C ILE A 251 -0.29 17.41 -18.98
N ILE A 252 0.37 18.00 -17.97
CA ILE A 252 0.32 17.50 -16.60
C ILE A 252 -0.95 18.00 -15.92
N LYS A 253 -1.91 17.11 -15.67
CA LYS A 253 -3.15 17.42 -14.95
C LYS A 253 -2.96 17.48 -13.44
N LYS A 254 -2.06 16.63 -12.89
CA LYS A 254 -1.67 16.63 -11.47
C LYS A 254 -0.17 16.40 -11.37
N TYR A 255 0.50 17.26 -10.64
CA TYR A 255 1.94 17.13 -10.42
C TYR A 255 2.25 16.05 -9.40
N ALA A 256 3.43 15.47 -9.52
CA ALA A 256 4.01 14.59 -8.53
C ALA A 256 4.32 15.35 -7.24
N TYR A 257 4.27 14.63 -6.12
CA TYR A 257 4.68 15.17 -4.83
C TYR A 257 5.24 14.06 -3.93
N ALA A 258 6.03 14.45 -2.97
CA ALA A 258 6.35 13.63 -1.83
C ALA A 258 5.35 13.92 -0.70
N ILE A 259 5.03 12.91 0.09
CA ILE A 259 4.23 13.04 1.30
C ILE A 259 4.96 12.44 2.48
N GLU A 260 5.12 13.23 3.53
CA GLU A 260 5.60 12.78 4.83
C GLU A 260 4.45 12.52 5.77
N TYR A 261 4.61 11.56 6.66
CA TYR A 261 3.59 11.19 7.63
C TYR A 261 4.23 10.53 8.85
N ASP A 262 3.51 10.55 9.96
CA ASP A 262 3.94 9.88 11.19
C ASP A 262 3.52 8.40 11.17
N ALA A 263 4.41 7.56 11.70
CA ALA A 263 4.19 6.13 11.91
C ALA A 263 4.73 5.73 13.29
N ILE A 264 4.20 4.66 13.88
CA ILE A 264 4.70 4.13 15.16
C ILE A 264 5.91 3.23 14.92
N ASN A 265 6.74 3.04 15.94
CA ASN A 265 7.76 2.01 15.94
C ASN A 265 7.12 0.62 16.02
N PRO A 266 7.22 -0.24 14.98
CA PRO A 266 6.55 -1.54 14.98
C PRO A 266 7.10 -2.55 16.00
N LEU A 267 8.26 -2.28 16.61
CA LEU A 267 8.76 -3.05 17.75
C LEU A 267 7.84 -2.94 18.99
N GLN A 268 6.95 -1.95 19.02
CA GLN A 268 5.92 -1.79 20.06
C GLN A 268 4.64 -2.62 19.78
N LEU A 269 4.67 -3.48 18.76
CA LEU A 269 3.58 -4.40 18.43
C LEU A 269 3.90 -5.83 18.88
N LYS A 270 2.85 -6.55 19.28
CA LYS A 270 2.84 -8.02 19.41
C LYS A 270 2.71 -8.67 18.04
N PRO A 271 3.04 -9.97 17.88
CA PRO A 271 2.80 -10.69 16.62
C PRO A 271 1.33 -10.72 16.17
N SER A 272 0.38 -10.47 17.08
CA SER A 272 -1.05 -10.30 16.77
C SER A 272 -1.41 -8.95 16.18
N LEU A 273 -0.46 -8.02 16.04
CA LEU A 273 -0.62 -6.60 15.72
C LEU A 273 -1.35 -5.78 16.81
N GLU A 274 -1.60 -6.37 17.97
CA GLU A 274 -1.97 -5.60 19.15
C GLU A 274 -0.75 -4.82 19.66
N THR A 275 -0.97 -3.60 20.15
CA THR A 275 0.11 -2.82 20.73
C THR A 275 0.55 -3.38 22.09
N LYS A 276 1.84 -3.23 22.42
CA LYS A 276 2.38 -3.57 23.73
C LYS A 276 2.07 -2.49 24.80
N VAL A 277 1.77 -1.28 24.34
CA VAL A 277 1.57 -0.09 25.17
C VAL A 277 0.15 0.01 25.69
N ILE A 278 -0.83 -0.22 24.81
CA ILE A 278 -2.27 -0.12 25.12
C ILE A 278 -2.95 -1.44 24.79
N ASN A 279 -3.63 -2.02 25.75
CA ASN A 279 -4.42 -3.24 25.55
C ASN A 279 -5.61 -2.99 24.64
N ASN A 280 -5.99 -3.97 23.83
CA ASN A 280 -7.10 -3.96 22.87
C ASN A 280 -6.95 -2.92 21.75
N LEU A 281 -5.81 -2.24 21.65
CA LEU A 281 -5.46 -1.35 20.54
C LEU A 281 -4.60 -2.10 19.53
N PHE A 282 -5.06 -2.15 18.29
CA PHE A 282 -4.36 -2.77 17.15
C PHE A 282 -4.02 -1.70 16.13
N THR A 283 -2.99 -1.94 15.33
CA THR A 283 -2.62 -1.06 14.23
C THR A 283 -2.31 -1.87 12.98
N ALA A 284 -2.62 -1.33 11.80
CA ALA A 284 -2.35 -2.01 10.54
C ALA A 284 -2.05 -1.04 9.39
N GLY A 285 -1.21 -1.47 8.48
CA GLY A 285 -0.83 -0.70 7.30
C GLY A 285 0.32 0.27 7.56
N GLN A 286 0.29 1.43 6.91
CA GLN A 286 1.40 2.38 6.90
C GLN A 286 1.75 2.97 8.27
N ILE A 287 0.80 3.02 9.18
CA ILE A 287 1.05 3.41 10.58
C ILE A 287 2.12 2.52 11.25
N ASN A 288 2.28 1.27 10.80
CA ASN A 288 3.28 0.32 11.27
C ASN A 288 4.62 0.42 10.52
N GLY A 289 4.80 1.46 9.71
CA GLY A 289 6.04 1.67 8.96
C GLY A 289 6.16 0.85 7.68
N THR A 290 5.06 0.31 7.14
CA THR A 290 5.06 -0.35 5.83
C THR A 290 4.69 0.60 4.70
N SER A 291 5.03 0.22 3.45
CA SER A 291 4.60 0.91 2.24
C SER A 291 4.19 -0.12 1.21
N GLY A 292 2.92 -0.09 0.80
CA GLY A 292 2.32 -0.98 -0.21
C GLY A 292 0.92 -1.41 0.18
N TYR A 293 0.09 -1.61 -0.84
CA TYR A 293 -1.32 -1.98 -0.65
C TYR A 293 -1.46 -3.40 -0.09
N GLU A 294 -0.64 -4.32 -0.58
CA GLU A 294 -0.66 -5.73 -0.17
C GLU A 294 -0.21 -5.88 1.29
N GLU A 295 0.81 -5.12 1.71
CA GLU A 295 1.27 -5.08 3.08
C GLU A 295 0.18 -4.55 4.03
N ALA A 296 -0.54 -3.50 3.61
CA ALA A 296 -1.63 -2.93 4.39
C ALA A 296 -2.82 -3.90 4.50
N ALA A 297 -3.21 -4.53 3.39
CA ALA A 297 -4.31 -5.50 3.36
C ALA A 297 -4.04 -6.72 4.25
N GLY A 298 -2.83 -7.29 4.17
CA GLY A 298 -2.44 -8.42 5.01
C GLY A 298 -2.45 -8.09 6.50
N GLN A 299 -1.94 -6.93 6.88
CA GLN A 299 -1.97 -6.46 8.27
C GLN A 299 -3.41 -6.20 8.75
N GLY A 300 -4.23 -5.53 7.92
CA GLY A 300 -5.63 -5.24 8.24
C GLY A 300 -6.44 -6.50 8.52
N LEU A 301 -6.26 -7.52 7.67
CA LEU A 301 -6.89 -8.83 7.86
C LEU A 301 -6.50 -9.47 9.20
N ILE A 302 -5.21 -9.54 9.50
CA ILE A 302 -4.72 -10.17 10.74
C ILE A 302 -5.13 -9.37 11.98
N ALA A 303 -5.06 -8.04 11.93
CA ALA A 303 -5.51 -7.18 13.03
C ALA A 303 -7.01 -7.37 13.30
N GLY A 304 -7.84 -7.41 12.24
CA GLY A 304 -9.28 -7.65 12.35
C GLY A 304 -9.62 -9.01 12.96
N ILE A 305 -9.00 -10.07 12.47
CA ILE A 305 -9.15 -11.43 13.02
C ILE A 305 -8.75 -11.44 14.50
N ASN A 306 -7.60 -10.90 14.85
CA ASN A 306 -7.09 -10.95 16.22
C ASN A 306 -7.87 -10.06 17.20
N ALA A 307 -8.38 -8.92 16.75
CA ALA A 307 -9.30 -8.12 17.56
C ALA A 307 -10.59 -8.90 17.86
N GLY A 308 -11.17 -9.56 16.86
CA GLY A 308 -12.34 -10.40 17.02
C GLY A 308 -12.10 -11.61 17.95
N LEU A 309 -11.00 -12.34 17.77
CA LEU A 309 -10.62 -13.46 18.63
C LEU A 309 -10.41 -13.01 20.07
N LYS A 310 -9.76 -11.87 20.28
CA LYS A 310 -9.51 -11.32 21.62
C LYS A 310 -10.82 -10.99 22.35
N ILE A 311 -11.77 -10.36 21.68
CA ILE A 311 -13.10 -10.06 22.25
C ILE A 311 -13.84 -11.36 22.65
N GLN A 312 -13.61 -12.45 21.92
CA GLN A 312 -14.17 -13.77 22.20
C GLN A 312 -13.40 -14.55 23.28
N GLY A 313 -12.31 -14.01 23.84
CA GLY A 313 -11.45 -14.72 24.80
C GLY A 313 -10.66 -15.86 24.19
N LYS A 314 -10.45 -15.87 22.87
CA LYS A 314 -9.70 -16.90 22.13
C LYS A 314 -8.24 -16.51 21.96
N ASN A 315 -7.38 -17.50 21.71
CA ASN A 315 -5.99 -17.27 21.38
C ASN A 315 -5.85 -16.53 20.03
N PRO A 316 -4.86 -15.65 19.89
CA PRO A 316 -4.64 -14.92 18.65
C PRO A 316 -4.14 -15.87 17.54
N LEU A 317 -4.51 -15.54 16.30
CA LEU A 317 -3.94 -16.15 15.11
C LEU A 317 -2.55 -15.54 14.85
N ILE A 318 -1.51 -16.34 14.91
CA ILE A 318 -0.13 -15.96 14.61
C ILE A 318 0.39 -16.84 13.48
N LEU A 319 0.51 -16.27 12.29
CA LEU A 319 1.07 -16.95 11.14
C LEU A 319 2.60 -16.94 11.19
N LYS A 320 3.22 -18.10 10.98
CA LYS A 320 4.67 -18.27 11.00
C LYS A 320 5.29 -17.91 9.64
N ARG A 321 6.60 -17.65 9.65
CA ARG A 321 7.39 -17.32 8.46
C ARG A 321 7.40 -18.42 7.37
N ASN A 322 7.25 -19.68 7.76
CA ASN A 322 7.14 -20.82 6.84
C ASN A 322 5.70 -21.13 6.39
N GLU A 323 4.72 -20.40 6.89
CA GLU A 323 3.31 -20.60 6.57
C GLU A 323 2.79 -19.56 5.57
N SER A 324 3.27 -18.31 5.67
CA SER A 324 2.77 -17.24 4.81
C SER A 324 3.75 -16.08 4.64
N TYR A 325 3.60 -15.32 3.55
CA TYR A 325 4.25 -14.01 3.40
C TYR A 325 3.74 -12.98 4.40
N ILE A 326 2.47 -13.08 4.83
CA ILE A 326 1.93 -12.25 5.92
C ILE A 326 2.68 -12.54 7.23
N GLY A 327 2.98 -13.80 7.51
CA GLY A 327 3.81 -14.19 8.65
C GLY A 327 5.23 -13.62 8.57
N VAL A 328 5.88 -13.65 7.41
CA VAL A 328 7.19 -13.01 7.18
C VAL A 328 7.11 -11.51 7.44
N LEU A 329 6.11 -10.83 6.89
CA LEU A 329 5.87 -9.40 7.05
C LEU A 329 5.74 -9.00 8.52
N ILE A 330 4.84 -9.64 9.25
CA ILE A 330 4.55 -9.30 10.65
C ILE A 330 5.76 -9.61 11.53
N ASP A 331 6.38 -10.78 11.35
CA ASP A 331 7.56 -11.16 12.11
C ASP A 331 8.71 -10.18 11.91
N ASP A 332 9.01 -9.77 10.67
CA ASP A 332 10.03 -8.76 10.40
C ASP A 332 9.71 -7.42 11.11
N LEU A 333 8.46 -6.97 11.09
CA LEU A 333 8.05 -5.71 11.72
C LEU A 333 8.25 -5.77 13.25
N VAL A 334 7.73 -6.81 13.91
CA VAL A 334 7.67 -6.85 15.38
C VAL A 334 8.97 -7.32 16.05
N THR A 335 9.88 -7.94 15.28
CA THR A 335 11.17 -8.46 15.80
C THR A 335 12.37 -7.64 15.36
N LYS A 336 12.38 -7.14 14.13
CA LYS A 336 13.50 -6.37 13.54
C LYS A 336 13.21 -4.87 13.50
N GLY A 337 11.94 -4.49 13.52
CA GLY A 337 11.53 -3.11 13.28
C GLY A 337 11.83 -2.63 11.87
N THR A 338 11.66 -1.33 11.65
CA THR A 338 12.05 -0.71 10.37
C THR A 338 12.54 0.71 10.61
N LYS A 339 13.59 1.10 9.86
CA LYS A 339 14.11 2.47 9.84
C LYS A 339 13.72 3.21 8.55
N GLU A 340 13.14 2.50 7.61
CA GLU A 340 12.67 3.01 6.31
C GLU A 340 11.35 2.32 5.98
N PRO A 341 10.47 2.87 5.14
CA PRO A 341 9.21 2.22 4.77
C PRO A 341 9.43 0.78 4.26
N TYR A 342 8.90 -0.18 5.03
CA TYR A 342 9.09 -1.60 4.76
C TYR A 342 8.33 -2.05 3.51
N ARG A 343 8.98 -2.85 2.67
CA ARG A 343 8.36 -3.57 1.54
C ARG A 343 8.64 -5.06 1.67
N LEU A 344 7.58 -5.84 1.49
CA LEU A 344 7.67 -7.29 1.48
C LEU A 344 8.22 -7.78 0.13
N LEU A 345 9.44 -8.27 0.15
CA LEU A 345 10.10 -8.84 -1.02
C LEU A 345 10.25 -10.34 -0.87
N THR A 346 10.23 -11.07 -1.98
CA THR A 346 10.44 -12.53 -1.98
C THR A 346 11.80 -12.93 -1.40
N SER A 347 12.80 -12.05 -1.46
CA SER A 347 14.11 -12.27 -0.84
C SER A 347 14.10 -12.25 0.69
N ARG A 348 13.04 -11.77 1.32
CA ARG A 348 12.88 -11.77 2.79
C ARG A 348 12.36 -13.10 3.32
N ALA A 349 11.79 -13.94 2.45
CA ALA A 349 11.22 -15.23 2.83
C ALA A 349 12.24 -16.36 2.62
N GLU A 350 12.57 -17.04 3.71
CA GLU A 350 13.46 -18.21 3.72
C GLU A 350 12.83 -19.38 2.95
N TYR A 351 11.52 -19.52 3.06
CA TYR A 351 10.74 -20.61 2.47
C TYR A 351 10.01 -20.21 1.18
N ARG A 352 10.56 -19.29 0.39
CA ARG A 352 9.90 -18.75 -0.82
C ARG A 352 9.47 -19.78 -1.86
N LEU A 353 10.12 -20.96 -1.90
CA LEU A 353 9.72 -22.05 -2.77
C LEU A 353 8.46 -22.76 -2.29
N LEU A 354 8.18 -22.71 -0.99
CA LEU A 354 6.96 -23.23 -0.36
C LEU A 354 5.82 -22.21 -0.41
N LEU A 355 6.14 -20.93 -0.21
CA LEU A 355 5.15 -19.84 -0.09
C LEU A 355 4.73 -19.32 -1.47
N ARG A 356 3.99 -20.13 -2.24
CA ARG A 356 3.50 -19.76 -3.57
C ARG A 356 2.03 -19.32 -3.50
N HIS A 357 1.61 -18.53 -4.49
CA HIS A 357 0.20 -18.12 -4.59
C HIS A 357 -0.71 -19.30 -4.96
N ASP A 358 -0.19 -20.26 -5.75
CA ASP A 358 -0.95 -21.42 -6.26
C ASP A 358 -1.29 -22.47 -5.20
N ASN A 359 -0.65 -22.43 -4.03
CA ASN A 359 -0.90 -23.34 -2.91
C ASN A 359 -1.32 -22.61 -1.62
N ALA A 360 -1.73 -21.35 -1.71
CA ALA A 360 -2.08 -20.56 -0.53
C ALA A 360 -3.31 -21.11 0.20
N ASP A 361 -4.27 -21.67 -0.53
CA ASP A 361 -5.45 -22.32 0.04
C ASP A 361 -5.09 -23.53 0.91
N LEU A 362 -4.17 -24.39 0.43
CA LEU A 362 -3.69 -25.55 1.17
C LEU A 362 -3.01 -25.18 2.50
N ARG A 363 -2.34 -24.03 2.55
CA ARG A 363 -1.60 -23.57 3.73
C ARG A 363 -2.44 -22.77 4.73
N LEU A 364 -3.41 -21.97 4.24
CA LEU A 364 -4.02 -20.89 5.03
C LEU A 364 -5.54 -21.04 5.22
N ARG A 365 -6.25 -21.75 4.35
CA ARG A 365 -7.72 -21.80 4.39
C ARG A 365 -8.28 -22.36 5.70
N ARG A 366 -7.59 -23.32 6.34
CA ARG A 366 -8.00 -23.85 7.66
C ARG A 366 -7.92 -22.80 8.76
N TYR A 367 -6.88 -21.98 8.78
CA TYR A 367 -6.78 -20.84 9.71
C TYR A 367 -7.94 -19.87 9.54
N GLY A 368 -8.33 -19.58 8.27
CA GLY A 368 -9.49 -18.76 7.98
C GLY A 368 -10.79 -19.36 8.48
N TYR A 369 -10.97 -20.67 8.35
CA TYR A 369 -12.14 -21.39 8.87
C TYR A 369 -12.23 -21.33 10.41
N GLU A 370 -11.13 -21.59 11.10
CA GLU A 370 -11.04 -21.51 12.56
C GLU A 370 -11.28 -20.08 13.07
N ALA A 371 -10.86 -19.08 12.31
CA ALA A 371 -11.10 -17.67 12.60
C ALA A 371 -12.50 -17.18 12.22
N GLY A 372 -13.28 -17.98 11.45
CA GLY A 372 -14.63 -17.65 11.01
C GLY A 372 -14.69 -16.77 9.75
N THR A 373 -13.59 -16.67 8.98
CA THR A 373 -13.54 -15.90 7.72
C THR A 373 -13.73 -16.78 6.48
N ILE A 374 -13.73 -18.09 6.63
CA ILE A 374 -13.98 -19.09 5.58
C ILE A 374 -15.20 -19.90 5.96
N SER A 375 -16.12 -20.14 5.00
CA SER A 375 -17.34 -20.91 5.23
C SER A 375 -17.08 -22.43 5.26
N LYS A 376 -18.08 -23.17 5.73
CA LYS A 376 -18.03 -24.64 5.76
C LYS A 376 -17.93 -25.21 4.33
N GLU A 377 -18.68 -24.66 3.39
CA GLU A 377 -18.65 -25.08 1.99
C GLU A 377 -17.27 -24.88 1.37
N GLN A 378 -16.61 -23.76 1.69
CA GLN A 378 -15.26 -23.48 1.20
C GLN A 378 -14.22 -24.44 1.79
N ILE A 379 -14.36 -24.89 3.05
CA ILE A 379 -13.45 -25.88 3.63
C ILE A 379 -13.70 -27.28 3.07
N GLU A 380 -14.94 -27.66 2.76
CA GLU A 380 -15.28 -28.92 2.10
C GLU A 380 -14.64 -29.02 0.69
N VAL A 381 -14.62 -27.91 -0.06
CA VAL A 381 -13.89 -27.84 -1.35
C VAL A 381 -12.39 -28.06 -1.16
N LEU A 382 -11.79 -27.50 -0.11
CA LEU A 382 -10.39 -27.75 0.22
C LEU A 382 -10.13 -29.20 0.57
N ASP A 383 -10.98 -29.80 1.40
CA ASP A 383 -10.83 -31.20 1.84
C ASP A 383 -10.92 -32.18 0.67
N LYS A 384 -11.83 -31.91 -0.27
CA LYS A 384 -11.91 -32.68 -1.52
C LYS A 384 -10.63 -32.54 -2.35
N LYS A 385 -10.12 -31.31 -2.53
CA LYS A 385 -8.85 -31.07 -3.24
C LYS A 385 -7.69 -31.83 -2.61
N ILE A 386 -7.61 -31.86 -1.28
CA ILE A 386 -6.56 -32.60 -0.57
C ILE A 386 -6.72 -34.10 -0.78
N ALA A 387 -7.95 -34.65 -0.74
CA ALA A 387 -8.21 -36.04 -1.02
C ALA A 387 -7.77 -36.43 -2.45
N ASP A 388 -8.18 -35.65 -3.44
CA ASP A 388 -7.81 -35.86 -4.85
C ASP A 388 -6.29 -35.84 -5.08
N ILE A 389 -5.55 -34.94 -4.37
CA ILE A 389 -4.08 -34.91 -4.42
C ILE A 389 -3.45 -36.16 -3.80
N ASN A 390 -4.02 -36.69 -2.73
CA ASN A 390 -3.50 -37.87 -2.04
C ASN A 390 -3.77 -39.19 -2.80
N GLU A 391 -4.74 -39.17 -3.72
CA GLU A 391 -5.05 -40.35 -4.58
C GLU A 391 -4.11 -40.44 -5.82
N LEU A 392 -3.43 -39.34 -6.17
CA LEU A 392 -2.46 -39.24 -7.28
C LEU A 392 -1.08 -39.76 -6.87
#